data_380cb409885369de874755205a397f0c
#
_entry.id   380cb409885369de874755205a397f0c
#
_cell.length_a   1.000
_cell.length_b   1.000
_cell.length_c   1.000
_cell.angle_alpha   90.00
_cell.angle_beta   90.00
_cell.angle_gamma   90.00
#
_symmetry.space_group_name_H-M   'P 1'
#
loop_
_entity.id
_entity.type
_entity.pdbx_description
1 polymer ?
#
loop_
_entity_poly.entity_id
_entity_poly.type
_entity_poly.pdbx_seq_one_letter_code
_entity_poly.pdbx_strand_id
1 'polypeptide(L)'
;MHHVHDCMVGGALLGENGAVPTQTTLAFDPLDPPTQDAVRALAGAAAAVDGVAPLSEQPLLRLGTDADWLTHVVARGEDGAVVGYLQVDRGGDDASAELVVHPDRRRQGVGSVLLRTAERDARLPMFSGAPGQRGKPLRVWAHGDLPAARAFAAAGGYEVARELLVLARPLGPDDAARDVPDLPGLALRTFRPGADDEAWVRLNARAFADHPEQGRLTVDDLRDRQREPWFDAEGFFLVVPTDDGGEGAGSEPLGFLWTKVEPGNASEGEIYAVGVSPDAQGRGLGRALTAVGLRHLARVGCDRAVLYVDGDNAAALATYAGAGFERAAVDVQYARTAGA
;
A
#
# COMPACT_ATOMS: atom_id res chain seq x y z
N MET A 1 -15.85 27.93 16.11
CA MET A 1 -15.17 29.05 15.42
C MET A 1 -13.89 28.49 14.84
N HIS A 2 -13.95 28.01 13.61
CA HIS A 2 -12.80 27.43 12.92
C HIS A 2 -12.04 28.54 12.22
N HIS A 3 -10.76 28.69 12.55
CA HIS A 3 -9.87 29.59 11.84
C HIS A 3 -9.37 28.90 10.57
N VAL A 4 -9.88 29.34 9.44
CA VAL A 4 -9.35 29.05 8.11
C VAL A 4 -7.96 29.71 8.03
N HIS A 5 -6.90 28.93 7.98
CA HIS A 5 -5.57 29.42 7.64
C HIS A 5 -5.35 29.29 6.14
N ASP A 6 -5.82 30.31 5.43
CA ASP A 6 -5.46 30.52 4.03
C ASP A 6 -3.97 30.99 4.01
N CYS A 7 -3.06 30.06 3.84
CA CYS A 7 -1.64 30.36 3.69
C CYS A 7 -1.34 30.54 2.20
N MET A 8 -1.62 31.74 1.69
CA MET A 8 -1.13 32.15 0.37
C MET A 8 0.38 32.23 0.39
N VAL A 9 1.06 31.21 -0.13
CA VAL A 9 2.50 31.27 -0.43
C VAL A 9 2.66 31.85 -1.84
N GLY A 10 2.49 33.16 -1.94
CA GLY A 10 2.89 33.95 -3.11
C GLY A 10 4.40 34.16 -3.12
N GLY A 11 5.16 33.20 -3.60
CA GLY A 11 6.59 33.34 -3.88
C GLY A 11 6.85 32.97 -5.33
N ALA A 12 6.97 33.96 -6.21
CA ALA A 12 7.42 33.75 -7.59
C ALA A 12 8.89 33.31 -7.56
N LEU A 13 9.14 32.00 -7.73
CA LEU A 13 10.45 31.46 -8.04
C LEU A 13 10.57 31.42 -9.57
N LEU A 14 11.43 32.30 -10.10
CA LEU A 14 11.82 32.31 -11.50
C LEU A 14 12.47 30.95 -11.84
N GLY A 15 11.77 30.14 -12.63
CA GLY A 15 12.33 28.95 -13.23
C GLY A 15 13.29 29.34 -14.35
N GLU A 16 14.40 28.66 -14.49
CA GLU A 16 15.45 28.90 -15.48
C GLU A 16 15.01 28.76 -16.95
N ASN A 17 13.76 28.57 -17.26
CA ASN A 17 13.21 28.42 -18.62
C ASN A 17 11.94 29.25 -18.86
N GLY A 18 11.91 30.52 -18.55
CA GLY A 18 10.99 31.47 -19.14
C GLY A 18 9.47 31.19 -19.16
N ALA A 19 9.00 30.10 -18.57
CA ALA A 19 7.59 29.79 -18.42
C ALA A 19 7.05 30.45 -17.15
N VAL A 20 6.01 31.28 -17.29
CA VAL A 20 5.26 31.81 -16.15
C VAL A 20 4.77 30.63 -15.32
N PRO A 21 5.09 30.55 -14.00
CA PRO A 21 4.58 29.48 -13.16
C PRO A 21 3.05 29.56 -13.15
N THR A 22 2.38 28.50 -13.55
CA THR A 22 0.94 28.33 -13.36
C THR A 22 0.68 28.50 -11.86
N GLN A 23 -0.16 29.45 -11.46
CA GLN A 23 -0.48 29.65 -10.05
C GLN A 23 -1.15 28.39 -9.54
N THR A 24 -0.49 27.66 -8.66
CA THR A 24 -1.00 26.47 -8.02
C THR A 24 -1.28 26.79 -6.56
N THR A 25 -2.53 26.67 -6.16
CA THR A 25 -2.94 26.83 -4.75
C THR A 25 -2.86 25.48 -4.06
N LEU A 26 -2.27 25.41 -2.85
CA LEU A 26 -2.26 24.22 -2.02
C LEU A 26 -3.32 24.35 -0.92
N ALA A 27 -4.11 23.29 -0.73
CA ALA A 27 -5.04 23.13 0.39
C ALA A 27 -4.58 21.95 1.25
N PHE A 28 -4.72 22.10 2.58
CA PHE A 28 -4.22 21.15 3.60
C PHE A 28 -5.34 20.64 4.53
N ASP A 29 -6.59 20.86 4.16
CA ASP A 29 -7.74 20.48 4.99
C ASP A 29 -8.13 19.02 4.77
N PRO A 30 -8.87 18.40 5.73
CA PRO A 30 -9.54 17.13 5.50
C PRO A 30 -10.36 17.18 4.21
N LEU A 31 -10.27 16.12 3.40
CA LEU A 31 -10.90 16.12 2.08
C LEU A 31 -12.41 15.90 2.21
N ASP A 32 -13.19 16.87 1.74
CA ASP A 32 -14.63 16.67 1.54
C ASP A 32 -14.92 15.63 0.44
N PRO A 33 -16.09 14.99 0.42
CA PRO A 33 -16.40 13.96 -0.57
C PRO A 33 -16.18 14.38 -2.03
N PRO A 34 -16.56 15.59 -2.49
CA PRO A 34 -16.25 16.03 -3.85
C PRO A 34 -14.75 16.10 -4.16
N THR A 35 -13.92 16.50 -3.19
CA THR A 35 -12.46 16.54 -3.35
C THR A 35 -11.86 15.14 -3.35
N GLN A 36 -12.38 14.19 -2.54
CA GLN A 36 -11.98 12.79 -2.59
C GLN A 36 -12.25 12.18 -3.98
N ASP A 37 -13.42 12.44 -4.55
CA ASP A 37 -13.78 11.99 -5.89
C ASP A 37 -12.86 12.60 -6.97
N ALA A 38 -12.51 13.87 -6.84
CA ALA A 38 -11.57 14.54 -7.73
C ALA A 38 -10.16 13.94 -7.64
N VAL A 39 -9.70 13.53 -6.45
CA VAL A 39 -8.42 12.82 -6.26
C VAL A 39 -8.46 11.43 -6.90
N ARG A 40 -9.56 10.68 -6.75
CA ARG A 40 -9.74 9.38 -7.43
C ARG A 40 -9.73 9.54 -8.95
N ALA A 41 -10.41 10.56 -9.47
CA ALA A 41 -10.41 10.87 -10.90
C ALA A 41 -9.01 11.25 -11.41
N LEU A 42 -8.26 12.05 -10.65
CA LEU A 42 -6.86 12.40 -10.94
C LEU A 42 -5.98 11.15 -11.00
N ALA A 43 -6.11 10.24 -10.02
CA ALA A 43 -5.38 8.98 -10.00
C ALA A 43 -5.72 8.11 -11.21
N GLY A 44 -7.01 8.01 -11.57
CA GLY A 44 -7.47 7.28 -12.75
C GLY A 44 -6.93 7.87 -14.06
N ALA A 45 -6.92 9.19 -14.20
CA ALA A 45 -6.35 9.87 -15.38
C ALA A 45 -4.83 9.61 -15.51
N ALA A 46 -4.10 9.61 -14.40
CA ALA A 46 -2.68 9.30 -14.41
C ALA A 46 -2.44 7.81 -14.75
N ALA A 47 -3.19 6.90 -14.14
CA ALA A 47 -3.10 5.47 -14.41
C ALA A 47 -3.37 5.12 -15.88
N ALA A 48 -4.34 5.78 -16.52
CA ALA A 48 -4.66 5.58 -17.92
C ALA A 48 -3.50 5.97 -18.88
N VAL A 49 -2.68 6.95 -18.50
CA VAL A 49 -1.51 7.39 -19.29
C VAL A 49 -0.26 6.57 -18.94
N ASP A 50 -0.05 6.28 -17.68
CA ASP A 50 1.18 5.66 -17.18
C ASP A 50 1.14 4.12 -17.22
N GLY A 51 -0.06 3.52 -17.33
CA GLY A 51 -0.27 2.07 -17.31
C GLY A 51 -0.11 1.45 -15.91
N VAL A 52 0.04 2.27 -14.87
CA VAL A 52 0.15 1.86 -13.47
C VAL A 52 -0.56 2.88 -12.57
N ALA A 53 -1.21 2.40 -11.50
CA ALA A 53 -1.84 3.26 -10.52
C ALA A 53 -0.78 4.11 -9.78
N PRO A 54 -0.96 5.44 -9.68
CA PRO A 54 0.01 6.32 -9.04
C PRO A 54 -0.08 6.34 -7.52
N LEU A 55 -1.18 5.84 -6.96
CA LEU A 55 -1.45 5.73 -5.53
C LEU A 55 -1.80 4.28 -5.22
N SER A 56 -1.24 3.77 -4.13
CA SER A 56 -1.59 2.45 -3.59
C SER A 56 -2.96 2.47 -2.92
N GLU A 57 -3.42 1.31 -2.46
CA GLU A 57 -4.72 1.16 -1.83
C GLU A 57 -4.86 1.99 -0.55
N GLN A 58 -3.84 1.98 0.31
CA GLN A 58 -3.91 2.63 1.63
C GLN A 58 -4.17 4.14 1.56
N PRO A 59 -3.47 4.95 0.72
CA PRO A 59 -3.83 6.34 0.50
C PRO A 59 -5.26 6.55 0.04
N LEU A 60 -5.78 5.68 -0.83
CA LEU A 60 -7.15 5.79 -1.34
C LEU A 60 -8.21 5.47 -0.28
N LEU A 61 -7.96 4.50 0.60
CA LEU A 61 -8.82 4.18 1.75
C LEU A 61 -8.86 5.34 2.76
N ARG A 62 -7.75 6.03 2.91
CA ARG A 62 -7.59 7.11 3.90
C ARG A 62 -7.95 8.51 3.41
N LEU A 63 -8.51 8.68 2.22
CA LEU A 63 -8.88 10.01 1.69
C LEU A 63 -9.80 10.81 2.61
N GLY A 64 -10.68 10.14 3.35
CA GLY A 64 -11.59 10.77 4.32
C GLY A 64 -11.07 10.80 5.76
N THR A 65 -9.83 10.35 6.00
CA THR A 65 -9.28 10.28 7.36
C THR A 65 -8.75 11.64 7.80
N ASP A 66 -9.23 12.12 8.95
CA ASP A 66 -8.73 13.33 9.63
C ASP A 66 -7.95 12.90 10.87
N ALA A 67 -6.62 12.93 10.79
CA ALA A 67 -5.72 12.52 11.87
C ALA A 67 -4.44 13.35 11.84
N ASP A 68 -3.86 13.63 13.00
CA ASP A 68 -2.66 14.47 13.15
C ASP A 68 -1.37 13.83 12.55
N TRP A 69 -1.38 12.53 12.35
CA TRP A 69 -0.31 11.78 11.70
C TRP A 69 -0.46 11.67 10.19
N LEU A 70 -1.60 12.08 9.61
CA LEU A 70 -1.90 11.99 8.18
C LEU A 70 -2.14 13.38 7.61
N THR A 71 -1.43 13.72 6.55
CA THR A 71 -1.58 14.99 5.86
C THR A 71 -2.02 14.78 4.43
N HIS A 72 -3.10 15.45 4.03
CA HIS A 72 -3.56 15.54 2.66
C HIS A 72 -3.19 16.91 2.09
N VAL A 73 -2.63 16.94 0.89
CA VAL A 73 -2.31 18.17 0.17
C VAL A 73 -2.89 18.10 -1.23
N VAL A 74 -3.78 19.00 -1.55
CA VAL A 74 -4.40 19.12 -2.88
C VAL A 74 -3.83 20.33 -3.60
N ALA A 75 -3.27 20.12 -4.78
CA ALA A 75 -2.85 21.18 -5.68
C ALA A 75 -3.97 21.49 -6.67
N ARG A 76 -4.43 22.75 -6.71
CA ARG A 76 -5.48 23.23 -7.61
C ARG A 76 -4.91 24.18 -8.66
N GLY A 77 -5.36 24.03 -9.90
CA GLY A 77 -5.11 24.97 -10.98
C GLY A 77 -5.91 26.27 -10.83
N GLU A 78 -5.67 27.23 -11.71
CA GLU A 78 -6.39 28.52 -11.76
C GLU A 78 -7.91 28.35 -11.94
N ASP A 79 -8.32 27.29 -12.61
CA ASP A 79 -9.71 26.89 -12.82
C ASP A 79 -10.35 26.18 -11.61
N GLY A 80 -9.60 26.01 -10.50
CA GLY A 80 -10.00 25.30 -9.31
C GLY A 80 -9.94 23.77 -9.42
N ALA A 81 -9.63 23.21 -10.59
CA ALA A 81 -9.51 21.76 -10.78
C ALA A 81 -8.34 21.18 -9.97
N VAL A 82 -8.50 19.95 -9.46
CA VAL A 82 -7.44 19.21 -8.79
C VAL A 82 -6.42 18.75 -9.84
N VAL A 83 -5.21 19.30 -9.77
CA VAL A 83 -4.11 19.03 -10.71
C VAL A 83 -2.96 18.24 -10.09
N GLY A 84 -2.98 18.07 -8.78
CA GLY A 84 -2.02 17.25 -8.04
C GLY A 84 -2.55 16.88 -6.66
N TYR A 85 -2.04 15.80 -6.14
CA TYR A 85 -2.35 15.31 -4.81
C TYR A 85 -1.09 14.73 -4.16
N LEU A 86 -0.99 14.89 -2.86
CA LEU A 86 0.04 14.32 -2.01
C LEU A 86 -0.62 13.84 -0.73
N GLN A 87 -0.25 12.64 -0.28
CA GLN A 87 -0.52 12.16 1.07
C GLN A 87 0.81 11.91 1.77
N VAL A 88 0.90 12.31 3.06
CA VAL A 88 2.04 12.00 3.93
C VAL A 88 1.53 11.30 5.18
N ASP A 89 1.91 10.06 5.37
CA ASP A 89 1.66 9.26 6.58
C ASP A 89 2.88 9.34 7.50
N ARG A 90 2.70 9.90 8.69
CA ARG A 90 3.73 10.02 9.73
C ARG A 90 3.50 9.05 10.89
N GLY A 91 2.56 8.11 10.75
CA GLY A 91 2.25 7.13 11.80
C GLY A 91 3.37 6.12 12.07
N GLY A 92 4.28 5.84 11.10
CA GLY A 92 5.41 4.92 11.22
C GLY A 92 6.67 5.53 11.82
N ASP A 93 7.76 4.76 11.81
CA ASP A 93 9.09 5.24 12.19
C ASP A 93 9.64 6.24 11.18
N ASP A 94 9.44 5.96 9.91
CA ASP A 94 9.64 6.90 8.80
C ASP A 94 8.30 7.53 8.39
N ALA A 95 8.34 8.71 7.78
CA ALA A 95 7.21 9.29 7.09
C ALA A 95 7.13 8.68 5.67
N SER A 96 5.97 8.15 5.31
CA SER A 96 5.70 7.60 3.97
C SER A 96 4.87 8.59 3.15
N ALA A 97 5.21 8.80 1.89
CA ALA A 97 4.45 9.69 1.02
C ALA A 97 4.21 9.08 -0.36
N GLU A 98 3.05 9.42 -0.90
CA GLU A 98 2.70 9.18 -2.30
C GLU A 98 2.16 10.46 -2.92
N LEU A 99 2.54 10.73 -4.16
CA LEU A 99 2.10 11.92 -4.87
C LEU A 99 1.78 11.63 -6.33
N VAL A 100 0.79 12.35 -6.85
CA VAL A 100 0.40 12.28 -8.26
C VAL A 100 0.18 13.67 -8.82
N VAL A 101 0.54 13.84 -10.11
CA VAL A 101 0.28 15.07 -10.88
C VAL A 101 -0.46 14.68 -12.15
N HIS A 102 -1.53 15.44 -12.46
CA HIS A 102 -2.31 15.25 -13.68
C HIS A 102 -1.39 15.24 -14.92
N PRO A 103 -1.52 14.27 -15.84
CA PRO A 103 -0.61 14.16 -16.98
C PRO A 103 -0.38 15.46 -17.74
N ASP A 104 -1.44 16.23 -18.02
CA ASP A 104 -1.38 17.50 -18.76
C ASP A 104 -0.78 18.67 -17.95
N ARG A 105 -0.57 18.48 -16.66
CA ARG A 105 0.01 19.48 -15.76
C ARG A 105 1.41 19.12 -15.27
N ARG A 106 2.00 18.05 -15.82
CA ARG A 106 3.39 17.67 -15.56
C ARG A 106 4.36 18.67 -16.17
N ARG A 107 5.59 18.71 -15.66
CA ARG A 107 6.67 19.62 -16.08
C ARG A 107 6.38 21.12 -15.86
N GLN A 108 5.37 21.43 -15.04
CA GLN A 108 4.97 22.79 -14.66
C GLN A 108 5.30 23.12 -13.19
N GLY A 109 6.15 22.32 -12.55
CA GLY A 109 6.60 22.55 -11.17
C GLY A 109 5.70 21.98 -10.07
N VAL A 110 4.48 21.50 -10.38
CA VAL A 110 3.50 20.99 -9.38
C VAL A 110 4.12 19.89 -8.53
N GLY A 111 4.73 18.84 -9.14
CA GLY A 111 5.36 17.75 -8.40
C GLY A 111 6.48 18.24 -7.47
N SER A 112 7.29 19.19 -7.89
CA SER A 112 8.36 19.75 -7.06
C SER A 112 7.82 20.53 -5.85
N VAL A 113 6.67 21.19 -5.98
CA VAL A 113 6.01 21.87 -4.86
C VAL A 113 5.46 20.83 -3.88
N LEU A 114 4.78 19.79 -4.38
CA LEU A 114 4.26 18.71 -3.54
C LEU A 114 5.38 17.98 -2.78
N LEU A 115 6.50 17.65 -3.45
CA LEU A 115 7.62 16.96 -2.81
C LEU A 115 8.26 17.81 -1.71
N ARG A 116 8.51 19.12 -1.97
CA ARG A 116 9.00 20.04 -0.92
C ARG A 116 8.01 20.18 0.24
N THR A 117 6.71 20.08 -0.03
CA THR A 117 5.68 20.11 1.01
C THR A 117 5.76 18.83 1.86
N ALA A 118 5.93 17.66 1.23
CA ALA A 118 6.15 16.39 1.95
C ALA A 118 7.40 16.44 2.82
N GLU A 119 8.51 16.98 2.31
CA GLU A 119 9.76 17.14 3.09
C GLU A 119 9.59 18.05 4.31
N ARG A 120 8.81 19.12 4.16
CA ARG A 120 8.52 20.03 5.27
C ARG A 120 7.62 19.37 6.29
N ASP A 121 6.55 18.69 5.84
CA ASP A 121 5.57 18.04 6.68
C ASP A 121 6.21 16.91 7.50
N ALA A 122 7.02 16.07 6.88
CA ALA A 122 7.75 14.99 7.55
C ALA A 122 8.66 15.47 8.70
N ARG A 123 9.12 16.74 8.65
CA ARG A 123 9.95 17.37 9.69
C ARG A 123 9.15 17.99 10.84
N LEU A 124 7.84 18.16 10.68
CA LEU A 124 7.00 18.74 11.70
C LEU A 124 6.77 17.74 12.85
N PRO A 125 6.78 18.19 14.11
CA PRO A 125 6.36 17.35 15.22
C PRO A 125 4.86 17.05 15.10
N MET A 126 4.43 15.86 15.50
CA MET A 126 3.01 15.55 15.66
C MET A 126 2.47 16.22 16.94
N PHE A 127 1.23 16.70 16.91
CA PHE A 127 0.59 17.31 18.09
C PHE A 127 0.44 16.32 19.25
N SER A 128 0.23 15.03 18.94
CA SER A 128 0.14 13.92 19.90
C SER A 128 1.51 13.38 20.34
N GLY A 129 2.60 13.87 19.75
CA GLY A 129 3.96 13.38 20.00
C GLY A 129 4.55 13.82 21.34
N ALA A 130 5.51 13.05 21.85
CA ALA A 130 6.25 13.42 23.05
C ALA A 130 7.03 14.75 22.83
N PRO A 131 7.17 15.60 23.84
CA PRO A 131 7.95 16.84 23.75
C PRO A 131 9.39 16.54 23.29
N GLY A 132 9.82 17.22 22.20
CA GLY A 132 11.16 17.04 21.63
C GLY A 132 11.26 15.96 20.56
N GLN A 133 10.15 15.39 20.12
CA GLN A 133 10.12 14.45 18.98
C GLN A 133 10.63 15.16 17.72
N ARG A 134 11.66 14.61 17.09
CA ARG A 134 12.20 15.12 15.82
C ARG A 134 11.31 14.70 14.67
N GLY A 135 11.35 15.45 13.56
CA GLY A 135 10.75 15.01 12.31
C GLY A 135 11.31 13.66 11.87
N LYS A 136 10.54 12.98 11.03
CA LYS A 136 10.86 11.64 10.53
C LYS A 136 11.59 11.71 9.19
N PRO A 137 12.46 10.75 8.87
CA PRO A 137 12.95 10.57 7.51
C PRO A 137 11.78 10.39 6.55
N LEU A 138 11.85 11.02 5.37
CA LEU A 138 10.82 10.90 4.36
C LEU A 138 11.15 9.77 3.38
N ARG A 139 10.19 8.90 3.15
CA ARG A 139 10.17 7.88 2.11
C ARG A 139 9.08 8.22 1.11
N VAL A 140 9.38 8.13 -0.20
CA VAL A 140 8.41 8.46 -1.25
C VAL A 140 8.27 7.28 -2.20
N TRP A 141 7.07 6.77 -2.35
CA TRP A 141 6.77 5.68 -3.27
C TRP A 141 6.60 6.18 -4.72
N ALA A 142 7.06 5.37 -5.65
CA ALA A 142 6.80 5.48 -7.08
C ALA A 142 6.47 4.10 -7.64
N HIS A 143 5.23 3.93 -8.09
CA HIS A 143 4.74 2.67 -8.61
C HIS A 143 5.16 2.45 -10.06
N GLY A 144 5.48 1.20 -10.44
CA GLY A 144 5.85 0.79 -11.79
C GLY A 144 7.24 1.22 -12.25
N ASP A 145 8.06 1.83 -11.37
CA ASP A 145 9.44 2.26 -11.64
C ASP A 145 9.58 3.05 -12.96
N LEU A 146 8.70 4.03 -13.15
CA LEU A 146 8.62 4.82 -14.38
C LEU A 146 9.86 5.70 -14.59
N PRO A 147 10.38 5.82 -15.84
CA PRO A 147 11.54 6.67 -16.13
C PRO A 147 11.36 8.13 -15.67
N ALA A 148 10.13 8.66 -15.76
CA ALA A 148 9.81 10.02 -15.31
C ALA A 148 9.92 10.16 -13.77
N ALA A 149 9.50 9.14 -13.00
CA ALA A 149 9.62 9.11 -11.55
C ALA A 149 11.09 9.01 -11.12
N ARG A 150 11.87 8.14 -11.77
CA ARG A 150 13.34 8.05 -11.53
C ARG A 150 14.04 9.37 -11.76
N ALA A 151 13.76 10.02 -12.91
CA ALA A 151 14.37 11.30 -13.25
C ALA A 151 13.96 12.41 -12.25
N PHE A 152 12.71 12.40 -11.80
CA PHE A 152 12.20 13.32 -10.79
C PHE A 152 12.86 13.09 -9.42
N ALA A 153 12.96 11.86 -8.97
CA ALA A 153 13.64 11.48 -7.73
C ALA A 153 15.12 11.90 -7.76
N ALA A 154 15.85 11.56 -8.83
CA ALA A 154 17.25 11.92 -9.00
C ALA A 154 17.47 13.43 -8.99
N ALA A 155 16.62 14.21 -9.68
CA ALA A 155 16.67 15.66 -9.68
C ALA A 155 16.40 16.27 -8.28
N GLY A 156 15.63 15.56 -7.43
CA GLY A 156 15.38 15.92 -6.03
C GLY A 156 16.49 15.46 -5.06
N GLY A 157 17.52 14.75 -5.54
CA GLY A 157 18.56 14.17 -4.68
C GLY A 157 18.08 12.95 -3.87
N TYR A 158 17.12 12.21 -4.43
CA TYR A 158 16.60 10.98 -3.86
C TYR A 158 17.24 9.77 -4.53
N GLU A 159 17.49 8.73 -3.76
CA GLU A 159 18.04 7.43 -4.19
C GLU A 159 17.05 6.32 -3.84
N VAL A 160 17.17 5.18 -4.51
CA VAL A 160 16.37 3.98 -4.20
C VAL A 160 16.73 3.49 -2.80
N ALA A 161 15.72 3.39 -1.95
CA ALA A 161 15.83 2.91 -0.58
C ALA A 161 15.24 1.51 -0.39
N ARG A 162 14.21 1.15 -1.21
CA ARG A 162 13.52 -0.13 -1.15
C ARG A 162 12.90 -0.44 -2.51
N GLU A 163 12.87 -1.70 -2.88
CA GLU A 163 12.14 -2.21 -4.03
C GLU A 163 11.06 -3.18 -3.56
N LEU A 164 9.82 -2.98 -4.02
CA LEU A 164 8.71 -3.89 -3.84
C LEU A 164 8.44 -4.55 -5.19
N LEU A 165 8.73 -5.84 -5.28
CA LEU A 165 8.54 -6.59 -6.52
C LEU A 165 7.09 -7.00 -6.68
N VAL A 166 6.54 -6.80 -7.87
CA VAL A 166 5.28 -7.40 -8.30
C VAL A 166 5.61 -8.70 -9.01
N LEU A 167 5.22 -9.82 -8.41
CA LEU A 167 5.37 -11.13 -9.00
C LEU A 167 4.03 -11.58 -9.57
N ALA A 168 4.08 -12.30 -10.70
CA ALA A 168 2.88 -12.80 -11.34
C ALA A 168 3.10 -14.19 -11.93
N ARG A 169 2.01 -14.92 -12.09
CA ARG A 169 1.98 -16.18 -12.84
C ARG A 169 0.60 -16.39 -13.48
N PRO A 170 0.52 -17.09 -14.62
CA PRO A 170 -0.76 -17.55 -15.14
C PRO A 170 -1.39 -18.61 -14.21
N LEU A 171 -2.71 -18.66 -14.20
CA LEU A 171 -3.51 -19.68 -13.56
C LEU A 171 -4.22 -20.52 -14.61
N GLY A 172 -4.41 -21.81 -14.30
CA GLY A 172 -5.10 -22.73 -15.17
C GLY A 172 -5.93 -23.79 -14.41
N PRO A 173 -6.57 -24.70 -15.15
CA PRO A 173 -7.41 -25.75 -14.55
C PRO A 173 -6.65 -26.62 -13.50
N ASP A 174 -5.38 -26.87 -13.73
CA ASP A 174 -4.52 -27.62 -12.81
C ASP A 174 -4.36 -26.93 -11.46
N ASP A 175 -4.38 -25.59 -11.44
CA ASP A 175 -4.33 -24.83 -10.20
C ASP A 175 -5.62 -24.97 -9.40
N ALA A 176 -6.79 -25.03 -10.06
CA ALA A 176 -8.08 -25.27 -9.40
C ALA A 176 -8.18 -26.65 -8.76
N ALA A 177 -7.45 -27.64 -9.29
CA ALA A 177 -7.33 -29.02 -8.78
C ALA A 177 -6.10 -29.23 -7.88
N ARG A 178 -5.28 -28.19 -7.64
CA ARG A 178 -4.03 -28.26 -6.90
C ARG A 178 -4.23 -28.87 -5.50
N ASP A 179 -3.42 -29.85 -5.18
CA ASP A 179 -3.36 -30.40 -3.83
C ASP A 179 -2.73 -29.38 -2.88
N VAL A 180 -3.33 -29.27 -1.70
CA VAL A 180 -2.74 -28.51 -0.59
C VAL A 180 -1.90 -29.48 0.23
N PRO A 181 -0.62 -29.14 0.50
CA PRO A 181 0.21 -29.97 1.36
C PRO A 181 -0.46 -30.24 2.71
N ASP A 182 -0.36 -31.48 3.18
CA ASP A 182 -0.84 -31.86 4.49
C ASP A 182 -0.09 -31.09 5.60
N LEU A 183 -0.84 -30.67 6.60
CA LEU A 183 -0.34 -29.89 7.75
C LEU A 183 -0.63 -30.65 9.05
N PRO A 184 0.19 -31.64 9.44
CA PRO A 184 -0.05 -32.46 10.60
C PRO A 184 -0.27 -31.64 11.89
N GLY A 185 -1.37 -31.91 12.61
CA GLY A 185 -1.74 -31.19 13.83
C GLY A 185 -2.27 -29.77 13.60
N LEU A 186 -2.57 -29.40 12.34
CA LEU A 186 -3.10 -28.08 11.97
C LEU A 186 -4.33 -28.25 11.06
N ALA A 187 -5.26 -27.32 11.17
CA ALA A 187 -6.41 -27.21 10.28
C ALA A 187 -6.35 -25.90 9.49
N LEU A 188 -6.82 -25.98 8.27
CA LEU A 188 -7.06 -24.81 7.43
C LEU A 188 -8.55 -24.50 7.44
N ARG A 189 -8.91 -23.26 7.75
CA ARG A 189 -10.29 -22.78 7.69
C ARG A 189 -10.37 -21.36 7.14
N THR A 190 -11.55 -20.93 6.72
CA THR A 190 -11.79 -19.54 6.33
C THR A 190 -11.87 -18.62 7.55
N PHE A 191 -11.59 -17.36 7.31
CA PHE A 191 -11.67 -16.27 8.28
C PHE A 191 -13.13 -15.95 8.61
N ARG A 192 -13.41 -15.61 9.86
CA ARG A 192 -14.75 -15.25 10.36
C ARG A 192 -14.74 -13.78 10.79
N PRO A 193 -15.27 -12.86 9.96
CA PRO A 193 -15.32 -11.44 10.31
C PRO A 193 -15.93 -11.19 11.69
N GLY A 194 -15.32 -10.30 12.44
CA GLY A 194 -15.72 -9.98 13.82
C GLY A 194 -15.22 -10.98 14.87
N ALA A 195 -15.17 -12.29 14.55
CA ALA A 195 -14.72 -13.31 15.49
C ALA A 195 -13.19 -13.49 15.47
N ASP A 196 -12.58 -13.36 14.32
CA ASP A 196 -11.13 -13.58 14.13
C ASP A 196 -10.33 -12.28 14.04
N ASP A 197 -10.99 -11.10 14.00
CA ASP A 197 -10.36 -9.80 13.75
C ASP A 197 -9.14 -9.54 14.64
N GLU A 198 -9.31 -9.64 15.95
CA GLU A 198 -8.23 -9.38 16.90
C GLU A 198 -7.10 -10.40 16.83
N ALA A 199 -7.46 -11.69 16.67
CA ALA A 199 -6.49 -12.76 16.58
C ALA A 199 -5.63 -12.62 15.31
N TRP A 200 -6.26 -12.25 14.19
CA TRP A 200 -5.55 -11.98 12.96
C TRP A 200 -4.62 -10.77 13.08
N VAL A 201 -5.09 -9.65 13.66
CA VAL A 201 -4.26 -8.45 13.85
C VAL A 201 -3.02 -8.77 14.70
N ARG A 202 -3.17 -9.55 15.79
CA ARG A 202 -2.03 -10.01 16.59
C ARG A 202 -1.07 -10.89 15.80
N LEU A 203 -1.59 -11.83 15.00
CA LEU A 203 -0.76 -12.67 14.13
C LEU A 203 -0.04 -11.84 13.08
N ASN A 204 -0.75 -10.93 12.41
CA ASN A 204 -0.18 -10.02 11.39
C ASN A 204 0.97 -9.19 11.97
N ALA A 205 0.78 -8.57 13.14
CA ALA A 205 1.82 -7.80 13.80
C ALA A 205 3.07 -8.63 14.12
N ARG A 206 2.92 -9.90 14.51
CA ARG A 206 4.05 -10.80 14.75
C ARG A 206 4.74 -11.26 13.47
N ALA A 207 3.94 -11.62 12.46
CA ALA A 207 4.45 -12.10 11.18
C ALA A 207 5.22 -11.03 10.39
N PHE A 208 4.83 -9.75 10.59
CA PHE A 208 5.39 -8.59 9.92
C PHE A 208 6.04 -7.59 10.89
N ALA A 209 6.64 -8.07 11.98
CA ALA A 209 7.25 -7.22 13.02
C ALA A 209 8.32 -6.26 12.45
N ASP A 210 9.08 -6.71 11.45
CA ASP A 210 10.12 -5.93 10.79
C ASP A 210 9.62 -5.15 9.56
N HIS A 211 8.32 -5.30 9.19
CA HIS A 211 7.76 -4.61 8.03
C HIS A 211 7.18 -3.26 8.43
N PRO A 212 7.63 -2.14 7.81
CA PRO A 212 7.34 -0.78 8.28
C PRO A 212 5.84 -0.39 8.23
N GLU A 213 5.06 -1.04 7.39
CA GLU A 213 3.65 -0.71 7.13
C GLU A 213 2.71 -1.85 7.56
N GLN A 214 2.91 -3.07 7.03
CA GLN A 214 2.01 -4.22 7.22
C GLN A 214 1.85 -4.62 8.69
N GLY A 215 2.92 -4.63 9.48
CA GLY A 215 2.90 -5.04 10.89
C GLY A 215 2.10 -4.11 11.81
N ARG A 216 1.73 -2.91 11.34
CA ARG A 216 1.02 -1.90 12.15
C ARG A 216 -0.49 -1.84 11.90
N LEU A 217 -1.03 -2.71 11.03
CA LEU A 217 -2.46 -2.74 10.77
C LEU A 217 -3.25 -2.96 12.05
N THR A 218 -4.26 -2.12 12.25
CA THR A 218 -5.18 -2.16 13.39
C THR A 218 -6.46 -2.94 13.03
N VAL A 219 -7.29 -3.19 14.03
CA VAL A 219 -8.63 -3.77 13.81
C VAL A 219 -9.49 -2.85 12.94
N ASP A 220 -9.34 -1.54 13.08
CA ASP A 220 -10.10 -0.59 12.26
C ASP A 220 -9.61 -0.59 10.81
N ASP A 221 -8.30 -0.67 10.56
CA ASP A 221 -7.74 -0.86 9.21
C ASP A 221 -8.22 -2.16 8.56
N LEU A 222 -8.36 -3.24 9.33
CA LEU A 222 -8.94 -4.51 8.86
C LEU A 222 -10.41 -4.34 8.49
N ARG A 223 -11.19 -3.69 9.36
CA ARG A 223 -12.63 -3.44 9.12
C ARG A 223 -12.90 -2.54 7.94
N ASP A 224 -12.02 -1.57 7.68
CA ASP A 224 -12.12 -0.74 6.48
C ASP A 224 -11.99 -1.60 5.22
N ARG A 225 -11.02 -2.53 5.17
CA ARG A 225 -10.87 -3.48 4.08
C ARG A 225 -12.03 -4.47 3.95
N GLN A 226 -12.63 -4.87 5.07
CA GLN A 226 -13.82 -5.73 5.06
C GLN A 226 -15.07 -5.04 4.46
N ARG A 227 -15.07 -3.70 4.34
CA ARG A 227 -16.14 -2.94 3.69
C ARG A 227 -15.91 -2.73 2.20
N GLU A 228 -14.70 -3.02 1.71
CA GLU A 228 -14.40 -2.87 0.30
C GLU A 228 -15.14 -3.89 -0.56
N PRO A 229 -15.57 -3.52 -1.77
CA PRO A 229 -16.33 -4.41 -2.66
C PRO A 229 -15.60 -5.69 -3.07
N TRP A 230 -14.27 -5.71 -2.95
CA TRP A 230 -13.44 -6.87 -3.26
C TRP A 230 -13.30 -7.86 -2.11
N PHE A 231 -13.73 -7.51 -0.89
CA PHE A 231 -13.58 -8.38 0.27
C PHE A 231 -14.41 -9.65 0.14
N ASP A 232 -13.75 -10.79 0.27
CA ASP A 232 -14.37 -12.11 0.32
C ASP A 232 -13.76 -12.94 1.46
N ALA A 233 -14.57 -13.27 2.46
CA ALA A 233 -14.14 -14.07 3.60
C ALA A 233 -13.78 -15.51 3.19
N GLU A 234 -14.35 -16.04 2.10
CA GLU A 234 -14.01 -17.38 1.57
C GLU A 234 -12.62 -17.40 0.90
N GLY A 235 -12.11 -16.24 0.51
CA GLY A 235 -10.75 -16.04 0.02
C GLY A 235 -9.73 -15.71 1.12
N PHE A 236 -10.14 -15.72 2.38
CA PHE A 236 -9.29 -15.39 3.51
C PHE A 236 -9.14 -16.63 4.43
N PHE A 237 -7.96 -17.21 4.50
CA PHE A 237 -7.66 -18.46 5.15
C PHE A 237 -6.81 -18.29 6.40
N LEU A 238 -7.10 -19.09 7.44
CA LEU A 238 -6.32 -19.19 8.66
C LEU A 238 -5.83 -20.63 8.84
N VAL A 239 -4.59 -20.79 9.30
CA VAL A 239 -4.04 -22.04 9.80
C VAL A 239 -4.11 -22.02 11.32
N VAL A 240 -4.84 -22.95 11.90
CA VAL A 240 -5.05 -23.05 13.35
C VAL A 240 -4.60 -24.42 13.87
N PRO A 241 -4.12 -24.53 15.13
CA PRO A 241 -3.88 -25.86 15.74
C PRO A 241 -5.16 -26.70 15.78
N THR A 242 -5.04 -28.02 15.57
CA THR A 242 -6.10 -28.95 15.87
C THR A 242 -5.86 -29.49 17.28
N ASP A 243 -6.70 -29.09 18.24
CA ASP A 243 -6.76 -29.74 19.54
C ASP A 243 -7.55 -31.05 19.43
N ASP A 244 -7.34 -32.01 20.34
CA ASP A 244 -7.96 -33.32 20.34
C ASP A 244 -9.51 -33.35 20.40
N GLY A 245 -10.17 -32.20 20.25
CA GLY A 245 -11.62 -31.99 20.35
C GLY A 245 -12.31 -31.30 19.16
N GLY A 246 -11.62 -31.08 18.04
CA GLY A 246 -12.21 -30.41 16.85
C GLY A 246 -11.76 -28.99 16.65
N GLU A 247 -12.13 -28.42 15.49
CA GLU A 247 -11.75 -27.08 15.01
C GLU A 247 -11.59 -26.07 16.15
N GLY A 248 -10.35 -25.72 16.49
CA GLY A 248 -9.99 -24.90 17.66
C GLY A 248 -10.64 -23.52 17.68
N ALA A 249 -11.90 -23.49 18.12
CA ALA A 249 -12.58 -22.24 18.42
C ALA A 249 -11.85 -21.58 19.60
N GLY A 250 -11.02 -20.57 19.29
CA GLY A 250 -10.26 -19.82 20.29
C GLY A 250 -8.74 -20.03 20.26
N SER A 251 -8.21 -20.96 19.48
CA SER A 251 -6.76 -21.11 19.30
C SER A 251 -6.18 -19.98 18.45
N GLU A 252 -5.05 -19.41 18.90
CA GLU A 252 -4.33 -18.40 18.13
C GLU A 252 -3.90 -18.96 16.77
N PRO A 253 -4.19 -18.28 15.64
CA PRO A 253 -3.77 -18.73 14.33
C PRO A 253 -2.23 -18.65 14.20
N LEU A 254 -1.67 -19.62 13.48
CA LEU A 254 -0.23 -19.75 13.23
C LEU A 254 0.18 -19.25 11.85
N GLY A 255 -0.76 -19.08 10.95
CA GLY A 255 -0.54 -18.54 9.62
C GLY A 255 -1.84 -18.10 8.99
N PHE A 256 -1.73 -17.25 7.99
CA PHE A 256 -2.87 -16.80 7.21
C PHE A 256 -2.49 -16.56 5.76
N LEU A 257 -3.49 -16.60 4.89
CA LEU A 257 -3.42 -16.09 3.52
C LEU A 257 -4.74 -15.39 3.22
N TRP A 258 -4.63 -14.22 2.62
CA TRP A 258 -5.76 -13.43 2.17
C TRP A 258 -5.63 -13.18 0.67
N THR A 259 -6.67 -13.47 -0.10
CA THR A 259 -6.75 -13.17 -1.54
C THR A 259 -7.64 -11.97 -1.78
N LYS A 260 -7.39 -11.29 -2.89
CA LYS A 260 -8.16 -10.13 -3.35
C LYS A 260 -8.47 -10.28 -4.82
N VAL A 261 -9.74 -10.04 -5.21
CA VAL A 261 -10.16 -9.96 -6.60
C VAL A 261 -10.97 -8.70 -6.79
N GLU A 262 -10.44 -7.76 -7.56
CA GLU A 262 -11.14 -6.49 -7.82
C GLU A 262 -12.37 -6.73 -8.71
N PRO A 263 -13.56 -6.21 -8.36
CA PRO A 263 -14.78 -6.40 -9.14
C PRO A 263 -14.66 -5.95 -10.60
N GLY A 264 -13.79 -4.98 -10.89
CA GLY A 264 -13.52 -4.47 -12.24
C GLY A 264 -12.47 -5.26 -13.03
N ASN A 265 -11.76 -6.21 -12.39
CA ASN A 265 -10.70 -7.02 -12.99
C ASN A 265 -10.74 -8.47 -12.48
N ALA A 266 -11.83 -9.16 -12.73
CA ALA A 266 -12.05 -10.51 -12.23
C ALA A 266 -11.10 -11.58 -12.84
N SER A 267 -10.35 -11.25 -13.89
CA SER A 267 -9.36 -12.16 -14.48
C SER A 267 -8.03 -12.20 -13.71
N GLU A 268 -7.75 -11.19 -12.89
CA GLU A 268 -6.54 -11.12 -12.08
C GLU A 268 -6.89 -11.22 -10.59
N GLY A 269 -6.29 -12.17 -9.90
CA GLY A 269 -6.41 -12.34 -8.47
C GLY A 269 -5.09 -12.06 -7.77
N GLU A 270 -5.15 -11.39 -6.63
CA GLU A 270 -3.99 -11.07 -5.81
C GLU A 270 -3.89 -12.00 -4.61
N ILE A 271 -2.70 -12.52 -4.34
CA ILE A 271 -2.36 -12.97 -2.99
C ILE A 271 -2.02 -11.71 -2.19
N TYR A 272 -3.05 -11.16 -1.56
CA TYR A 272 -3.03 -9.85 -0.93
C TYR A 272 -2.13 -9.78 0.31
N ALA A 273 -2.18 -10.81 1.15
CA ALA A 273 -1.29 -10.95 2.29
C ALA A 273 -1.08 -12.41 2.68
N VAL A 274 0.16 -12.77 3.00
CA VAL A 274 0.53 -14.09 3.58
C VAL A 274 1.42 -13.85 4.78
N GLY A 275 1.01 -14.36 5.93
CA GLY A 275 1.79 -14.28 7.14
C GLY A 275 1.91 -15.62 7.84
N VAL A 276 3.08 -15.92 8.39
CA VAL A 276 3.34 -17.09 9.23
C VAL A 276 3.98 -16.63 10.53
N SER A 277 3.39 -17.04 11.65
CA SER A 277 3.96 -16.77 12.98
C SER A 277 5.43 -17.21 13.03
N PRO A 278 6.34 -16.38 13.59
CA PRO A 278 7.74 -16.77 13.77
C PRO A 278 7.90 -18.15 14.41
N ASP A 279 7.05 -18.50 15.39
CA ASP A 279 7.08 -19.79 16.10
C ASP A 279 6.65 -20.97 15.23
N ALA A 280 6.05 -20.74 14.06
CA ALA A 280 5.57 -21.76 13.14
C ALA A 280 6.33 -21.80 11.81
N GLN A 281 7.36 -20.98 11.64
CA GLN A 281 8.21 -20.97 10.45
C GLN A 281 8.99 -22.29 10.32
N GLY A 282 9.44 -22.59 9.10
CA GLY A 282 10.17 -23.84 8.81
C GLY A 282 9.28 -25.10 8.71
N ARG A 283 7.98 -25.01 8.99
CA ARG A 283 7.02 -26.13 8.94
C ARG A 283 6.29 -26.28 7.59
N GLY A 284 6.69 -25.51 6.56
CA GLY A 284 6.07 -25.56 5.23
C GLY A 284 4.76 -24.78 5.08
N LEU A 285 4.34 -24.01 6.10
CA LEU A 285 3.07 -23.27 6.08
C LEU A 285 2.99 -22.28 4.92
N GLY A 286 4.05 -21.55 4.64
CA GLY A 286 4.07 -20.59 3.53
C GLY A 286 3.78 -21.24 2.17
N ARG A 287 4.36 -22.42 1.92
CA ARG A 287 4.08 -23.20 0.69
C ARG A 287 2.64 -23.70 0.64
N ALA A 288 2.11 -24.23 1.76
CA ALA A 288 0.75 -24.71 1.84
C ALA A 288 -0.25 -23.57 1.63
N LEU A 289 -0.04 -22.43 2.29
CA LEU A 289 -0.86 -21.24 2.15
C LEU A 289 -0.83 -20.70 0.70
N THR A 290 0.35 -20.61 0.07
CA THR A 290 0.46 -20.21 -1.34
C THR A 290 -0.32 -21.17 -2.25
N ALA A 291 -0.25 -22.50 -2.02
CA ALA A 291 -1.02 -23.48 -2.79
C ALA A 291 -2.54 -23.29 -2.60
N VAL A 292 -2.99 -22.99 -1.38
CA VAL A 292 -4.40 -22.66 -1.08
C VAL A 292 -4.86 -21.43 -1.84
N GLY A 293 -4.07 -20.34 -1.81
CA GLY A 293 -4.40 -19.09 -2.51
C GLY A 293 -4.51 -19.30 -4.02
N LEU A 294 -3.53 -19.96 -4.63
CA LEU A 294 -3.56 -20.27 -6.06
C LEU A 294 -4.78 -21.12 -6.44
N ARG A 295 -5.10 -22.15 -5.63
CA ARG A 295 -6.28 -22.97 -5.84
C ARG A 295 -7.57 -22.16 -5.73
N HIS A 296 -7.67 -21.28 -4.74
CA HIS A 296 -8.85 -20.44 -4.56
C HIS A 296 -9.02 -19.49 -5.75
N LEU A 297 -7.99 -18.72 -6.11
CA LEU A 297 -8.03 -17.79 -7.22
C LEU A 297 -8.41 -18.46 -8.56
N ALA A 298 -7.85 -19.64 -8.84
CA ALA A 298 -8.23 -20.41 -10.03
C ALA A 298 -9.70 -20.88 -9.98
N ARG A 299 -10.22 -21.25 -8.81
CA ARG A 299 -11.62 -21.70 -8.64
C ARG A 299 -12.63 -20.57 -8.78
N VAL A 300 -12.29 -19.35 -8.39
CA VAL A 300 -13.16 -18.18 -8.59
C VAL A 300 -13.04 -17.61 -10.00
N GLY A 301 -12.18 -18.20 -10.87
CA GLY A 301 -12.12 -17.90 -12.29
C GLY A 301 -11.05 -16.92 -12.72
N CYS A 302 -10.05 -16.64 -11.86
CA CYS A 302 -8.92 -15.81 -12.26
C CYS A 302 -7.99 -16.57 -13.22
N ASP A 303 -7.48 -15.87 -14.24
CA ASP A 303 -6.53 -16.40 -15.24
C ASP A 303 -5.07 -16.13 -14.83
N ARG A 304 -4.88 -15.23 -13.87
CA ARG A 304 -3.57 -14.76 -13.42
C ARG A 304 -3.58 -14.54 -11.91
N ALA A 305 -2.50 -14.93 -11.24
CA ALA A 305 -2.22 -14.55 -9.86
C ALA A 305 -1.09 -13.53 -9.80
N VAL A 306 -1.25 -12.52 -8.94
CA VAL A 306 -0.22 -11.52 -8.63
C VAL A 306 0.02 -11.46 -7.13
N LEU A 307 1.18 -10.96 -6.72
CA LEU A 307 1.52 -10.65 -5.34
C LEU A 307 2.62 -9.59 -5.27
N TYR A 308 2.74 -8.96 -4.11
CA TYR A 308 3.80 -8.00 -3.80
C TYR A 308 4.76 -8.60 -2.76
N VAL A 309 6.06 -8.39 -2.96
CA VAL A 309 7.09 -8.91 -2.04
C VAL A 309 8.32 -8.00 -2.05
N ASP A 310 8.89 -7.76 -0.87
CA ASP A 310 10.14 -7.01 -0.76
C ASP A 310 11.28 -7.70 -1.53
N GLY A 311 12.04 -6.89 -2.26
CA GLY A 311 13.14 -7.38 -3.09
C GLY A 311 14.28 -8.04 -2.29
N ASP A 312 14.39 -7.75 -1.00
CA ASP A 312 15.36 -8.33 -0.08
C ASP A 312 14.82 -9.55 0.71
N ASN A 313 13.53 -9.89 0.59
CA ASN A 313 12.92 -11.05 1.26
C ASN A 313 13.24 -12.36 0.52
N ALA A 314 14.47 -12.85 0.64
CA ALA A 314 14.93 -14.03 -0.05
C ALA A 314 14.10 -15.30 0.23
N ALA A 315 13.55 -15.45 1.45
CA ALA A 315 12.75 -16.62 1.84
C ALA A 315 11.39 -16.63 1.13
N ALA A 316 10.71 -15.49 1.06
CA ALA A 316 9.45 -15.35 0.33
C ALA A 316 9.68 -15.52 -1.18
N LEU A 317 10.71 -14.88 -1.74
CA LEU A 317 11.09 -14.99 -3.16
C LEU A 317 11.32 -16.45 -3.56
N ALA A 318 12.06 -17.22 -2.75
CA ALA A 318 12.28 -18.64 -3.01
C ALA A 318 10.97 -19.46 -2.98
N THR A 319 10.06 -19.13 -2.07
CA THR A 319 8.74 -19.77 -1.97
C THR A 319 7.89 -19.50 -3.21
N TYR A 320 7.83 -18.24 -3.65
CA TYR A 320 7.03 -17.84 -4.82
C TYR A 320 7.65 -18.31 -6.14
N ALA A 321 8.97 -18.26 -6.28
CA ALA A 321 9.66 -18.87 -7.43
C ALA A 321 9.35 -20.36 -7.53
N GLY A 322 9.38 -21.10 -6.40
CA GLY A 322 8.99 -22.51 -6.33
C GLY A 322 7.52 -22.78 -6.66
N ALA A 323 6.66 -21.76 -6.55
CA ALA A 323 5.25 -21.81 -6.93
C ALA A 323 5.02 -21.34 -8.39
N GLY A 324 6.07 -20.97 -9.13
CA GLY A 324 6.01 -20.58 -10.53
C GLY A 324 5.72 -19.09 -10.77
N PHE A 325 5.89 -18.24 -9.76
CA PHE A 325 5.81 -16.80 -9.95
C PHE A 325 7.10 -16.26 -10.58
N GLU A 326 6.94 -15.27 -11.45
CA GLU A 326 7.99 -14.52 -12.10
C GLU A 326 7.80 -13.01 -11.86
N ARG A 327 8.90 -12.23 -11.95
CA ARG A 327 8.83 -10.78 -11.79
C ARG A 327 8.08 -10.15 -12.96
N ALA A 328 7.01 -9.42 -12.65
CA ALA A 328 6.18 -8.71 -13.62
C ALA A 328 6.44 -7.20 -13.61
N ALA A 329 6.62 -6.61 -12.42
CA ALA A 329 6.89 -5.18 -12.25
C ALA A 329 7.67 -4.93 -10.96
N VAL A 330 7.95 -3.67 -10.65
CA VAL A 330 8.54 -3.24 -9.39
C VAL A 330 8.01 -1.86 -9.01
N ASP A 331 7.71 -1.68 -7.74
CA ASP A 331 7.49 -0.38 -7.12
C ASP A 331 8.73 0.02 -6.34
N VAL A 332 9.06 1.30 -6.38
CA VAL A 332 10.31 1.80 -5.81
C VAL A 332 10.00 2.83 -4.73
N GLN A 333 10.61 2.66 -3.58
CA GLN A 333 10.60 3.66 -2.54
C GLN A 333 11.92 4.43 -2.54
N TYR A 334 11.81 5.74 -2.61
CA TYR A 334 12.94 6.66 -2.66
C TYR A 334 13.14 7.38 -1.32
N ALA A 335 14.40 7.63 -0.96
CA ALA A 335 14.78 8.43 0.20
C ALA A 335 15.96 9.33 -0.14
N ARG A 336 16.12 10.43 0.59
CA ARG A 336 17.36 11.20 0.54
C ARG A 336 18.45 10.51 1.37
N THR A 337 19.65 10.47 0.84
CA THR A 337 20.82 10.04 1.60
C THR A 337 21.06 11.02 2.74
N ALA A 338 21.23 10.52 3.98
CA ALA A 338 21.55 11.36 5.11
C ALA A 338 22.92 12.01 4.89
N GLY A 339 22.97 13.30 4.60
CA GLY A 339 24.22 14.04 4.48
C GLY A 339 24.43 14.85 3.18
N ALA A 340 23.42 14.99 2.32
CA ALA A 340 23.51 15.92 1.19
C ALA A 340 22.88 17.27 1.51
#